data_a742f9854f2e97f6aad2e9fb31d00256
#
_entry.id   a742f9854f2e97f6aad2e9fb31d00256
#
_cell.length_a   1.000
_cell.length_b   1.000
_cell.length_c   1.000
_cell.angle_alpha   90.00
_cell.angle_beta   90.00
_cell.angle_gamma   90.00
#
_symmetry.space_group_name_H-M   'P 1'
#
loop_
_entity.id
_entity.type
_entity.pdbx_description
1 polymer ?
#
loop_
_entity_poly.entity_id
_entity_poly.type
_entity_poly.pdbx_seq_one_letter_code
_entity_poly.pdbx_strand_id
1 'polypeptide(L)'
;MRKLVSLILVGALLSGCASGVQKMRQLDPGMSSAQVDEIMGRRDSFRTIEHDGDTYTLYQYTNQFCNAHVSLNEKCDFFVILKNEKVIETGVRNVRSQMPNMQFLYLFNNQ
;
A
#
# COMPACT_ATOMS: atom_id res chain seq x y z
N MET A 1 -9.72 -17.92 24.15
CA MET A 1 -8.60 -17.05 23.82
C MET A 1 -7.50 -17.77 23.06
N ARG A 2 -7.06 -18.93 23.52
CA ARG A 2 -5.99 -19.66 22.85
C ARG A 2 -6.36 -20.09 21.44
N LYS A 3 -7.62 -20.42 21.21
CA LYS A 3 -8.08 -20.81 19.87
C LYS A 3 -8.06 -19.66 18.88
N LEU A 4 -8.28 -18.44 19.35
CA LEU A 4 -8.24 -17.28 18.50
C LEU A 4 -6.83 -16.99 18.02
N VAL A 5 -5.84 -17.19 18.87
CA VAL A 5 -4.44 -17.00 18.50
C VAL A 5 -4.04 -17.98 17.40
N SER A 6 -4.47 -19.24 17.51
CA SER A 6 -4.18 -20.25 16.50
C SER A 6 -4.78 -19.89 15.14
N LEU A 7 -6.00 -19.37 15.14
CA LEU A 7 -6.67 -18.97 13.90
C LEU A 7 -5.94 -17.82 13.23
N ILE A 8 -5.43 -16.87 14.01
CA ILE A 8 -4.69 -15.74 13.47
C ILE A 8 -3.40 -16.23 12.79
N LEU A 9 -2.71 -17.19 13.39
CA LEU A 9 -1.49 -17.75 12.79
C LEU A 9 -1.77 -18.44 11.46
N VAL A 10 -2.85 -19.19 11.36
CA VAL A 10 -3.23 -19.86 10.12
C VAL A 10 -3.54 -18.82 9.04
N GLY A 11 -4.26 -17.75 9.39
CA GLY A 11 -4.55 -16.69 8.45
C GLY A 11 -3.30 -16.00 7.93
N ALA A 12 -2.32 -15.76 8.79
CA ALA A 12 -1.07 -15.14 8.39
C ALA A 12 -0.30 -16.00 7.39
N LEU A 13 -0.29 -17.31 7.58
CA LEU A 13 0.37 -18.23 6.65
C LEU A 13 -0.26 -18.21 5.27
N LEU A 14 -1.60 -18.15 5.22
CA LEU A 14 -2.32 -18.12 3.95
C LEU A 14 -2.09 -16.82 3.18
N SER A 15 -1.96 -15.71 3.90
CA SER A 15 -1.76 -14.41 3.25
C SER A 15 -0.38 -14.29 2.61
N GLY A 16 0.58 -15.12 2.98
CA GLY A 16 1.93 -15.09 2.41
C GLY A 16 2.01 -15.40 0.93
N CYS A 17 0.94 -15.95 0.34
CA CYS A 17 0.91 -16.32 -1.07
C CYS A 17 0.22 -15.27 -1.93
N ALA A 18 -0.20 -14.14 -1.38
CA ALA A 18 -0.94 -13.12 -2.11
C ALA A 18 -0.04 -12.35 -3.07
N SER A 19 -0.55 -12.01 -4.26
CA SER A 19 0.13 -11.15 -5.20
C SER A 19 0.11 -9.70 -4.69
N GLY A 20 0.94 -8.82 -5.31
CA GLY A 20 0.98 -7.42 -4.93
C GLY A 20 -0.37 -6.74 -5.01
N VAL A 21 -1.11 -6.98 -6.10
CA VAL A 21 -2.45 -6.39 -6.25
C VAL A 21 -3.40 -6.89 -5.18
N GLN A 22 -3.32 -8.19 -4.85
CA GLN A 22 -4.17 -8.74 -3.81
C GLN A 22 -3.85 -8.14 -2.44
N LYS A 23 -2.57 -7.88 -2.18
CA LYS A 23 -2.16 -7.19 -0.95
C LYS A 23 -2.74 -5.79 -0.88
N MET A 24 -2.68 -5.05 -1.99
CA MET A 24 -3.25 -3.70 -2.06
C MET A 24 -4.74 -3.70 -1.76
N ARG A 25 -5.46 -4.71 -2.22
CA ARG A 25 -6.90 -4.82 -1.98
C ARG A 25 -7.26 -5.05 -0.52
N GLN A 26 -6.30 -5.49 0.28
CA GLN A 26 -6.53 -5.69 1.71
C GLN A 26 -6.42 -4.41 2.51
N LEU A 27 -5.92 -3.34 1.89
CA LEU A 27 -5.76 -2.06 2.58
C LEU A 27 -7.07 -1.30 2.60
N ASP A 28 -7.53 -0.94 3.79
CA ASP A 28 -8.75 -0.19 4.00
C ASP A 28 -8.44 1.17 4.61
N PRO A 29 -9.26 2.19 4.32
CA PRO A 29 -9.11 3.47 4.99
C PRO A 29 -9.16 3.31 6.51
N GLY A 30 -8.28 4.02 7.20
CA GLY A 30 -8.21 3.94 8.66
C GLY A 30 -7.22 2.93 9.19
N MET A 31 -6.67 2.07 8.35
CA MET A 31 -5.62 1.15 8.79
C MET A 31 -4.38 1.92 9.22
N SER A 32 -3.71 1.45 10.27
CA SER A 32 -2.49 2.08 10.76
C SER A 32 -1.30 1.75 9.87
N SER A 33 -0.23 2.54 10.02
CA SER A 33 1.01 2.27 9.31
C SER A 33 1.56 0.88 9.63
N ALA A 34 1.40 0.43 10.87
CA ALA A 34 1.86 -0.90 11.25
C ALA A 34 1.08 -2.00 10.51
N GLN A 35 -0.22 -1.82 10.34
CA GLN A 35 -1.04 -2.78 9.60
C GLN A 35 -0.66 -2.80 8.12
N VAL A 36 -0.35 -1.64 7.55
CA VAL A 36 0.12 -1.55 6.17
C VAL A 36 1.43 -2.31 6.02
N ASP A 37 2.35 -2.13 6.94
CA ASP A 37 3.64 -2.82 6.90
C ASP A 37 3.49 -4.33 6.98
N GLU A 38 2.54 -4.82 7.77
CA GLU A 38 2.27 -6.25 7.86
C GLU A 38 1.75 -6.82 6.54
N ILE A 39 0.89 -6.08 5.87
CA ILE A 39 0.28 -6.56 4.62
C ILE A 39 1.21 -6.39 3.44
N MET A 40 1.78 -5.20 3.28
CA MET A 40 2.56 -4.85 2.09
C MET A 40 4.03 -5.24 2.20
N GLY A 41 4.54 -5.34 3.41
CA GLY A 41 5.95 -5.55 3.61
C GLY A 41 6.74 -4.27 3.42
N ARG A 42 8.00 -4.43 3.02
CA ARG A 42 8.93 -3.30 2.91
C ARG A 42 8.59 -2.42 1.71
N ARG A 43 8.45 -1.14 1.97
CA ARG A 43 8.30 -0.14 0.91
C ARG A 43 9.65 0.25 0.34
N ASP A 44 9.66 0.68 -0.93
CA ASP A 44 10.89 1.10 -1.59
C ASP A 44 11.29 2.51 -1.21
N SER A 45 10.29 3.37 -1.00
CA SER A 45 10.55 4.74 -0.57
C SER A 45 9.33 5.29 0.15
N PHE A 46 9.55 6.39 0.87
CA PHE A 46 8.44 7.11 1.48
C PHE A 46 8.81 8.59 1.59
N ARG A 47 7.78 9.42 1.64
CA ARG A 47 7.92 10.85 1.84
C ARG A 47 6.87 11.30 2.84
N THR A 48 7.24 12.25 3.69
CA THR A 48 6.34 12.81 4.68
C THR A 48 6.30 14.32 4.51
N ILE A 49 5.11 14.87 4.52
CA ILE A 49 4.91 16.32 4.47
C ILE A 49 3.88 16.72 5.52
N GLU A 50 3.87 18.00 5.85
CA GLU A 50 2.84 18.57 6.70
C GLU A 50 2.01 19.54 5.91
N HIS A 51 0.70 19.49 6.09
CA HIS A 51 -0.24 20.34 5.38
C HIS A 51 -1.45 20.60 6.26
N ASP A 52 -1.74 21.87 6.53
CA ASP A 52 -2.88 22.31 7.34
C ASP A 52 -2.94 21.63 8.71
N GLY A 53 -1.77 21.43 9.33
CA GLY A 53 -1.70 20.85 10.67
C GLY A 53 -1.70 19.34 10.72
N ASP A 54 -1.83 18.68 9.58
CA ASP A 54 -1.81 17.21 9.50
C ASP A 54 -0.53 16.72 8.85
N THR A 55 -0.12 15.53 9.23
CA THR A 55 1.06 14.87 8.65
C THR A 55 0.59 13.85 7.62
N TYR A 56 1.08 13.99 6.39
CA TYR A 56 0.77 13.06 5.31
C TYR A 56 2.02 12.29 4.92
N THR A 57 1.89 11.00 4.70
CA THR A 57 2.99 10.14 4.29
C THR A 57 2.60 9.37 3.05
N LEU A 58 3.49 9.37 2.07
CA LEU A 58 3.32 8.59 0.84
C LEU A 58 4.30 7.42 0.86
N TYR A 59 3.77 6.21 0.79
CA TYR A 59 4.55 4.98 0.64
C TYR A 59 4.55 4.57 -0.81
N GLN A 60 5.72 4.23 -1.36
CA GLN A 60 5.85 3.75 -2.73
C GLN A 60 6.46 2.36 -2.75
N TYR A 61 5.84 1.49 -3.54
CA TYR A 61 6.29 0.12 -3.78
C TYR A 61 6.46 -0.02 -5.28
N THR A 62 7.71 -0.15 -5.73
CA THR A 62 8.02 -0.16 -7.16
C THR A 62 8.29 -1.56 -7.66
N ASN A 63 8.13 -1.75 -8.97
CA ASN A 63 8.43 -3.02 -9.65
C ASN A 63 7.64 -4.21 -9.10
N GLN A 64 6.41 -3.97 -8.70
CA GLN A 64 5.53 -5.04 -8.21
C GLN A 64 4.82 -5.71 -9.38
N PHE A 65 4.48 -6.98 -9.22
CA PHE A 65 3.67 -7.64 -10.24
C PHE A 65 2.26 -7.09 -10.20
N CYS A 66 1.79 -6.61 -11.37
CA CYS A 66 0.45 -6.03 -11.46
C CYS A 66 -0.63 -7.08 -11.32
N ASN A 67 -0.43 -8.21 -11.99
CA ASN A 67 -1.44 -9.26 -12.03
C ASN A 67 -0.75 -10.59 -12.31
N ALA A 68 -1.01 -11.55 -11.46
CA ALA A 68 -0.41 -12.88 -11.58
C ALA A 68 -0.97 -13.67 -12.76
N HIS A 69 -2.11 -13.26 -13.34
CA HIS A 69 -2.79 -14.04 -14.36
C HIS A 69 -2.55 -13.56 -15.78
N VAL A 70 -2.17 -12.30 -15.99
CA VAL A 70 -2.17 -11.71 -17.32
C VAL A 70 -0.79 -11.70 -17.95
N SER A 71 0.19 -11.15 -17.29
CA SER A 71 1.53 -11.05 -17.83
C SER A 71 2.55 -11.09 -16.73
N LEU A 72 3.50 -12.01 -16.82
CA LEU A 72 4.56 -12.12 -15.83
C LEU A 72 5.55 -10.96 -15.93
N ASN A 73 5.56 -10.26 -17.08
CA ASN A 73 6.50 -9.16 -17.29
C ASN A 73 5.92 -7.80 -16.97
N GLU A 74 4.63 -7.72 -16.67
CA GLU A 74 4.00 -6.44 -16.36
C GLU A 74 4.31 -6.02 -14.93
N LYS A 75 4.88 -4.83 -14.79
CA LYS A 75 5.25 -4.28 -13.50
C LYS A 75 4.44 -3.03 -13.18
N CYS A 76 4.10 -2.91 -11.92
CA CYS A 76 3.33 -1.78 -11.42
C CYS A 76 4.05 -1.12 -10.25
N ASP A 77 3.72 0.14 -10.03
CA ASP A 77 4.08 0.85 -8.82
C ASP A 77 2.83 1.02 -7.98
N PHE A 78 2.94 0.77 -6.69
CA PHE A 78 1.85 0.94 -5.75
C PHE A 78 2.11 2.13 -4.86
N PHE A 79 1.04 2.85 -4.52
CA PHE A 79 1.11 4.05 -3.69
C PHE A 79 0.09 3.94 -2.56
N VAL A 80 0.52 4.28 -1.36
CA VAL A 80 -0.36 4.35 -0.20
C VAL A 80 -0.14 5.70 0.47
N ILE A 81 -1.21 6.44 0.68
CA ILE A 81 -1.14 7.72 1.38
C ILE A 81 -1.79 7.57 2.75
N LEU A 82 -1.04 7.99 3.77
CA LEU A 82 -1.51 7.99 5.15
C LEU A 82 -1.62 9.42 5.64
N LYS A 83 -2.65 9.69 6.41
CA LYS A 83 -2.83 10.97 7.10
C LYS A 83 -2.79 10.68 8.60
N ASN A 84 -1.83 11.28 9.28
CA ASN A 84 -1.61 11.03 10.70
C ASN A 84 -1.51 9.54 10.99
N GLU A 85 -0.75 8.82 10.15
CA GLU A 85 -0.45 7.40 10.26
C GLU A 85 -1.64 6.47 10.02
N LYS A 86 -2.68 6.96 9.35
CA LYS A 86 -3.85 6.16 8.97
C LYS A 86 -4.04 6.23 7.47
N VAL A 87 -4.31 5.11 6.83
CA VAL A 87 -4.53 5.05 5.39
C VAL A 87 -5.75 5.89 5.00
N ILE A 88 -5.58 6.75 4.00
CA ILE A 88 -6.68 7.52 3.42
C ILE A 88 -6.86 7.24 1.93
N GLU A 89 -5.81 6.76 1.24
CA GLU A 89 -5.92 6.55 -0.20
C GLU A 89 -4.86 5.58 -0.67
N THR A 90 -5.20 4.79 -1.68
CA THR A 90 -4.26 3.90 -2.35
C THR A 90 -4.38 4.07 -3.86
N GLY A 91 -3.32 3.74 -4.59
CA GLY A 91 -3.34 3.82 -6.04
C GLY A 91 -2.33 2.89 -6.67
N VAL A 92 -2.56 2.59 -7.94
CA VAL A 92 -1.69 1.71 -8.73
C VAL A 92 -1.35 2.41 -10.03
N ARG A 93 -0.08 2.36 -10.42
CA ARG A 93 0.39 2.88 -11.70
C ARG A 93 1.02 1.75 -12.49
N ASN A 94 0.41 1.40 -13.61
CA ASN A 94 0.92 0.32 -14.48
C ASN A 94 1.68 0.83 -15.70
N VAL A 95 1.64 2.14 -15.94
CA VAL A 95 2.47 2.80 -16.95
C VAL A 95 3.25 3.88 -16.23
N ARG A 96 4.57 3.76 -16.20
CA ARG A 96 5.41 4.62 -15.36
C ARG A 96 5.33 6.10 -15.69
N SER A 97 4.98 6.43 -16.93
CA SER A 97 4.85 7.82 -17.35
C SER A 97 3.54 8.46 -16.88
N GLN A 98 2.60 7.65 -16.42
CA GLN A 98 1.28 8.15 -15.99
C GLN A 98 1.21 8.16 -14.48
N MET A 99 0.71 9.27 -13.94
CA MET A 99 0.47 9.35 -12.49
C MET A 99 -0.82 8.61 -12.16
N PRO A 100 -0.89 7.92 -11.02
CA PRO A 100 -2.12 7.26 -10.61
C PRO A 100 -3.20 8.30 -10.31
N ASN A 101 -4.45 7.91 -10.51
CA ASN A 101 -5.59 8.78 -10.26
C ASN A 101 -5.89 8.81 -8.75
N MET A 102 -5.16 9.66 -8.03
CA MET A 102 -5.27 9.77 -6.58
C MET A 102 -5.54 11.21 -6.19
N GLN A 103 -6.49 11.36 -5.27
CA GLN A 103 -6.95 12.68 -4.84
C GLN A 103 -5.90 13.47 -4.06
N PHE A 104 -5.12 12.78 -3.23
CA PHE A 104 -4.17 13.46 -2.34
C PHE A 104 -2.75 13.46 -2.84
N LEU A 105 -2.49 12.89 -4.00
CA LEU A 105 -1.14 12.80 -4.52
C LEU A 105 -0.54 14.18 -4.83
N TYR A 106 -1.38 15.15 -5.16
CA TYR A 106 -0.92 16.49 -5.46
C TYR A 106 -0.15 17.14 -4.31
N LEU A 107 -0.44 16.73 -3.08
CA LEU A 107 0.24 17.30 -1.92
C LEU A 107 1.75 17.07 -1.97
N PHE A 108 2.17 16.00 -2.64
CA PHE A 108 3.58 15.63 -2.71
C PHE A 108 4.27 16.16 -3.97
N ASN A 109 3.51 16.64 -4.93
CA ASN A 109 4.08 17.12 -6.19
C ASN A 109 4.69 18.52 -6.09
N ASN A 110 4.34 19.27 -5.06
CA ASN A 110 4.81 20.63 -4.88
C ASN A 110 5.97 20.73 -3.90
N GLN A 111 6.62 19.62 -3.61
CA GLN A 111 7.73 19.59 -2.67
C GLN A 111 9.09 19.76 -3.35
#